data_0f9c73b82224ce919c4b2f6a1d2a2949
#
_entry.id   0f9c73b82224ce919c4b2f6a1d2a2949
#
_cell.length_a   1.000
_cell.length_b   1.000
_cell.length_c   1.000
_cell.angle_alpha   90.00
_cell.angle_beta   90.00
_cell.angle_gamma   90.00
#
_symmetry.space_group_name_H-M   'P 1'
#
loop_
_entity.id
_entity.type
_entity.pdbx_description
1 polymer ?
#
loop_
_entity_poly.entity_id
_entity_poly.type
_entity_poly.pdbx_seq_one_letter_code
_entity_poly.pdbx_strand_id
1 'polypeptide(L)'
;MAYYTKEQLKQLGFKDIGENVKISDKASIYNCDQIEIGDNSRIDDFCVISGKIKIGRNVHIAPFCLVKKKKKGIVFEDFSGLAYQVQV
;
A
#
# COMPACT_ATOMS: atom_id res chain seq x y z
N MET A 1 -10.58 6.25 -11.68
CA MET A 1 -10.03 5.49 -10.56
C MET A 1 -10.59 6.04 -9.25
N ALA A 2 -11.16 5.19 -8.41
CA ALA A 2 -11.73 5.61 -7.13
C ALA A 2 -10.80 5.23 -5.99
N TYR A 3 -10.53 6.17 -5.10
CA TYR A 3 -9.71 5.93 -3.93
C TYR A 3 -10.56 5.85 -2.68
N TYR A 4 -10.11 5.08 -1.70
CA TYR A 4 -10.70 5.11 -0.37
C TYR A 4 -10.63 6.52 0.20
N THR A 5 -11.66 6.92 0.92
CA THR A 5 -11.64 8.18 1.66
C THR A 5 -10.71 8.07 2.87
N LYS A 6 -10.32 9.21 3.44
CA LYS A 6 -9.50 9.23 4.65
C LYS A 6 -10.18 8.46 5.78
N GLU A 7 -11.49 8.58 5.93
CA GLU A 7 -12.25 7.85 6.95
C GLU A 7 -12.21 6.36 6.72
N GLN A 8 -12.37 5.92 5.47
CA GLN A 8 -12.31 4.51 5.13
C GLN A 8 -10.93 3.93 5.41
N LEU A 9 -9.86 4.68 5.11
CA LEU A 9 -8.49 4.23 5.38
C LEU A 9 -8.26 4.05 6.88
N LYS A 10 -8.80 4.93 7.70
CA LYS A 10 -8.71 4.78 9.16
C LYS A 10 -9.41 3.52 9.65
N GLN A 11 -10.55 3.18 9.05
CA GLN A 11 -11.32 2.00 9.43
C GLN A 11 -10.64 0.69 9.04
N LEU A 12 -9.77 0.71 8.04
CA LEU A 12 -9.04 -0.49 7.63
C LEU A 12 -8.01 -0.95 8.67
N GLY A 13 -7.60 -0.07 9.57
CA GLY A 13 -6.76 -0.45 10.70
C GLY A 13 -5.28 -0.63 10.38
N PHE A 14 -4.73 0.23 9.52
CA PHE A 14 -3.29 0.20 9.25
C PHE A 14 -2.48 0.45 10.50
N LYS A 15 -1.32 -0.19 10.59
CA LYS A 15 -0.39 0.03 11.70
C LYS A 15 0.02 1.50 11.79
N ASP A 16 0.27 2.11 10.65
CA ASP A 16 0.53 3.54 10.54
C ASP A 16 0.14 3.99 9.14
N ILE A 17 -0.46 5.16 9.03
CA ILE A 17 -0.84 5.71 7.73
C ILE A 17 -0.63 7.23 7.75
N GLY A 18 0.12 7.72 6.76
CA GLY A 18 0.45 9.13 6.64
C GLY A 18 -0.66 9.97 6.02
N GLU A 19 -0.30 11.18 5.62
CA GLU A 19 -1.21 12.13 4.99
C GLU A 19 -1.21 11.96 3.47
N ASN A 20 -2.33 12.28 2.84
CA ASN A 20 -2.49 12.22 1.37
C ASN A 20 -2.19 10.86 0.76
N VAL A 21 -2.43 9.79 1.50
CA VAL A 21 -2.29 8.43 0.98
C VAL A 21 -3.48 8.12 0.10
N LYS A 22 -3.22 7.57 -1.10
CA LYS A 22 -4.25 7.22 -2.06
C LYS A 22 -4.20 5.73 -2.34
N ILE A 23 -5.22 5.02 -1.90
CA ILE A 23 -5.34 3.58 -2.15
C ILE A 23 -6.62 3.34 -2.91
N SER A 24 -6.50 2.68 -4.06
CA SER A 24 -7.66 2.34 -4.87
C SER A 24 -8.61 1.43 -4.08
N ASP A 25 -9.91 1.68 -4.18
CA ASP A 25 -10.91 0.82 -3.57
C ASP A 25 -11.03 -0.54 -4.27
N LYS A 26 -10.33 -0.71 -5.39
CA LYS A 26 -10.21 -1.99 -6.11
C LYS A 26 -8.92 -2.74 -5.78
N ALA A 27 -8.10 -2.22 -4.88
CA ALA A 27 -6.95 -2.95 -4.38
C ALA A 27 -7.38 -3.84 -3.22
N SER A 28 -6.76 -5.01 -3.12
CA SER A 28 -7.03 -5.94 -2.01
C SER A 28 -5.90 -5.85 -1.02
N ILE A 29 -6.20 -5.35 0.18
CA ILE A 29 -5.20 -5.14 1.22
C ILE A 29 -5.52 -6.08 2.39
N TYR A 30 -4.57 -6.94 2.72
CA TYR A 30 -4.72 -7.88 3.83
C TYR A 30 -3.69 -7.59 4.90
N ASN A 31 -4.00 -7.92 6.14
CA ASN A 31 -3.11 -7.72 7.29
C ASN A 31 -2.72 -6.25 7.48
N CYS A 32 -3.70 -5.37 7.35
CA CYS A 32 -3.47 -3.92 7.48
C CYS A 32 -2.77 -3.54 8.78
N ASP A 33 -3.02 -4.27 9.86
CA ASP A 33 -2.39 -4.06 11.16
C ASP A 33 -0.87 -4.25 11.14
N GLN A 34 -0.32 -4.82 10.08
CA GLN A 34 1.11 -5.01 9.89
C GLN A 34 1.69 -4.10 8.80
N ILE A 35 0.88 -3.22 8.24
CA ILE A 35 1.27 -2.38 7.12
C ILE A 35 1.40 -0.92 7.56
N GLU A 36 2.54 -0.30 7.23
CA GLU A 36 2.79 1.12 7.43
C GLU A 36 2.92 1.80 6.08
N ILE A 37 2.27 2.94 5.90
CA ILE A 37 2.30 3.68 4.63
C ILE A 37 2.62 5.14 4.92
N GLY A 38 3.68 5.65 4.29
CA GLY A 38 4.13 7.03 4.45
C GLY A 38 3.34 8.03 3.61
N ASP A 39 3.61 9.31 3.83
CA ASP A 39 2.88 10.42 3.18
C ASP A 39 2.97 10.37 1.66
N ASN A 40 1.89 10.76 1.00
CA ASN A 40 1.79 10.94 -0.45
C ASN A 40 2.05 9.66 -1.26
N SER A 41 1.95 8.51 -0.64
CA SER A 41 2.09 7.23 -1.36
C SER A 41 0.78 6.83 -2.01
N ARG A 42 0.88 6.05 -3.09
CA ARG A 42 -0.29 5.66 -3.88
C ARG A 42 -0.24 4.18 -4.25
N ILE A 43 -1.36 3.50 -4.08
CA ILE A 43 -1.55 2.11 -4.48
C ILE A 43 -2.71 2.07 -5.47
N ASP A 44 -2.43 1.63 -6.69
CA ASP A 44 -3.40 1.66 -7.77
C ASP A 44 -4.31 0.43 -7.84
N ASP A 45 -5.17 0.38 -8.86
CA ASP A 45 -6.20 -0.65 -9.01
C ASP A 45 -5.63 -2.06 -9.10
N PHE A 46 -6.34 -3.01 -8.52
CA PHE A 46 -6.08 -4.43 -8.66
C PHE A 46 -4.73 -4.88 -8.12
N CYS A 47 -4.15 -4.10 -7.21
CA CYS A 47 -2.99 -4.55 -6.45
C CYS A 47 -3.44 -5.50 -5.34
N VAL A 48 -2.58 -6.44 -5.00
CA VAL A 48 -2.78 -7.31 -3.84
C VAL A 48 -1.60 -7.08 -2.90
N ILE A 49 -1.90 -6.60 -1.70
CA ILE A 49 -0.89 -6.25 -0.69
C ILE A 49 -1.20 -7.05 0.56
N SER A 50 -0.23 -7.81 1.04
CA SER A 50 -0.45 -8.66 2.21
C SER A 50 0.82 -8.87 3.01
N GLY A 51 0.69 -8.86 4.34
CA GLY A 51 1.77 -9.19 5.24
C GLY A 51 2.48 -8.00 5.85
N LYS A 52 3.68 -8.21 6.37
CA LYS A 52 4.45 -7.18 7.05
C LYS A 52 5.16 -6.30 6.03
N ILE A 53 4.61 -5.11 5.80
CA ILE A 53 5.09 -4.23 4.72
C ILE A 53 5.21 -2.81 5.26
N LYS A 54 6.34 -2.18 4.98
CA LYS A 54 6.55 -0.76 5.25
C LYS A 54 6.74 -0.02 3.95
N ILE A 55 5.83 0.89 3.65
CA ILE A 55 5.88 1.72 2.46
C ILE A 55 6.28 3.13 2.89
N GLY A 56 7.36 3.64 2.33
CA GLY A 56 7.86 4.96 2.65
C GLY A 56 6.99 6.08 2.08
N ARG A 57 7.56 7.28 1.99
CA ARG A 57 6.85 8.44 1.45
C ARG A 57 7.00 8.48 -0.06
N ASN A 58 5.98 9.00 -0.74
CA ASN A 58 6.01 9.21 -2.19
C ASN A 58 6.35 7.94 -2.96
N VAL A 59 5.79 6.81 -2.49
CA VAL A 59 5.94 5.51 -3.15
C VAL A 59 4.71 5.28 -4.02
N HIS A 60 4.92 4.82 -5.24
CA HIS A 60 3.82 4.51 -6.15
C HIS A 60 3.87 3.03 -6.53
N ILE A 61 2.81 2.31 -6.18
CA ILE A 61 2.63 0.91 -6.58
C ILE A 61 1.60 0.89 -7.69
N ALA A 62 2.09 0.62 -8.91
CA ALA A 62 1.29 0.65 -10.12
C ALA A 62 0.26 -0.48 -10.17
N PRO A 63 -0.73 -0.42 -11.08
CA PRO A 63 -1.80 -1.44 -11.13
C PRO A 63 -1.28 -2.85 -11.32
N PHE A 64 -2.03 -3.81 -10.81
CA PHE A 64 -1.79 -5.25 -10.94
C PHE A 64 -0.50 -5.74 -10.30
N CYS A 65 0.01 -5.04 -9.29
CA CYS A 65 1.16 -5.51 -8.54
C CYS A 65 0.73 -6.45 -7.43
N LEU A 66 1.59 -7.42 -7.13
CA LEU A 66 1.40 -8.33 -6.01
C LEU A 66 2.56 -8.16 -5.04
N VAL A 67 2.26 -7.74 -3.82
CA VAL A 67 3.24 -7.60 -2.75
C VAL A 67 2.79 -8.47 -1.58
N LYS A 68 3.54 -9.53 -1.31
CA LYS A 68 3.15 -10.49 -0.28
C LYS A 68 4.37 -10.97 0.51
N LYS A 69 4.49 -10.52 1.75
CA LYS A 69 5.60 -10.90 2.63
C LYS A 69 5.09 -11.27 4.02
N LYS A 70 5.50 -12.43 4.53
CA LYS A 70 4.97 -12.96 5.78
C LYS A 70 5.85 -12.74 7.00
N LYS A 71 7.10 -13.14 6.98
CA LYS A 71 7.95 -13.15 8.18
C LYS A 71 8.89 -11.97 8.30
N LYS A 72 9.77 -11.81 7.35
CA LYS A 72 10.78 -10.74 7.41
C LYS A 72 10.23 -9.38 7.01
N GLY A 73 9.15 -9.38 6.26
CA GLY A 73 8.59 -8.15 5.76
C GLY A 73 9.36 -7.60 4.58
N ILE A 74 8.90 -6.47 4.07
CA ILE A 74 9.56 -5.76 2.99
C ILE A 74 9.43 -4.26 3.25
N VAL A 75 10.45 -3.50 2.85
CA VAL A 75 10.47 -2.05 2.97
C VAL A 75 10.62 -1.44 1.58
N PHE A 76 9.69 -0.57 1.23
CA PHE A 76 9.82 0.28 0.05
C PHE A 76 10.36 1.62 0.52
N GLU A 77 11.59 1.95 0.09
CA GLU A 77 12.21 3.21 0.46
C GLU A 77 11.44 4.40 -0.11
N ASP A 78 11.64 5.58 0.47
CA ASP A 78 11.01 6.80 -0.02
C ASP A 78 11.31 7.01 -1.51
N PHE A 79 10.30 7.51 -2.24
CA PHE A 79 10.39 7.81 -3.67
C PHE A 79 10.67 6.61 -4.57
N SER A 80 10.46 5.39 -4.06
CA SER A 80 10.56 4.19 -4.89
C SER A 80 9.19 3.86 -5.49
N GLY A 81 9.11 2.73 -6.18
CA GLY A 81 7.85 2.27 -6.73
C GLY A 81 7.97 0.96 -7.44
N LEU A 82 6.82 0.40 -7.81
CA LEU A 82 6.73 -0.82 -8.60
C LEU A 82 6.01 -0.50 -9.90
N ALA A 83 6.58 -0.99 -10.99
CA ALA A 83 5.97 -0.86 -12.30
C ALA A 83 4.77 -1.79 -12.44
N TYR A 84 3.99 -1.57 -13.49
CA TYR A 84 2.81 -2.37 -13.80
C TYR A 84 3.11 -3.87 -13.83
N GLN A 85 2.26 -4.67 -13.19
CA GLN A 85 2.35 -6.14 -13.13
C GLN A 85 3.62 -6.68 -12.47
N VAL A 86 4.22 -5.95 -11.54
CA VAL A 86 5.37 -6.47 -10.79
C VAL A 86 4.88 -7.34 -9.63
N GLN A 87 5.62 -8.42 -9.39
CA GLN A 87 5.36 -9.34 -8.29
C GLN A 87 6.57 -9.39 -7.35
N VAL A 88 6.29 -9.20 -6.08
CA VAL A 88 7.34 -9.17 -5.05
C VAL A 88 7.04 -10.19 -3.95
#